data_0a7c91e6da60daf56b5a9258bd1e6141
#
_entry.id   0a7c91e6da60daf56b5a9258bd1e6141
#
_cell.length_a   1.000
_cell.length_b   1.000
_cell.length_c   1.000
_cell.angle_alpha   90.00
_cell.angle_beta   90.00
_cell.angle_gamma   90.00
#
_symmetry.space_group_name_H-M   'P 1'
#
loop_
_entity.id
_entity.type
_entity.pdbx_description
1 polymer ?
#
loop_
_entity_poly.entity_id
_entity_poly.type
_entity_poly.pdbx_seq_one_letter_code
_entity_poly.pdbx_strand_id
1 'polypeptide(L)'
;STDAAAVLRALNALHTAGLTDDELCEMGLKLGADVPFCLRGGTMLAQGIGEELSLLPDMPHCWVVLCKPPFAVPTKEVYQEIDSVDILEHPDNKGMMAALDQGDYEGVCAYLSNVMETVTAAKRRQIGEIKSFLAENGADGTLMSGSGPTVYGLFSDESRAKTAAK
;
A
#
# COMPACT_ATOMS: atom_id res chain seq x y z
N SER A 1 5.53 -11.27 2.49
CA SER A 1 6.58 -10.29 2.86
C SER A 1 6.61 -10.06 4.37
N THR A 2 5.49 -9.73 5.02
CA THR A 2 5.42 -9.44 6.46
C THR A 2 5.88 -10.62 7.34
N ASP A 3 5.45 -11.84 7.03
CA ASP A 3 5.85 -13.05 7.77
C ASP A 3 7.37 -13.29 7.67
N ALA A 4 7.95 -13.09 6.48
CA ALA A 4 9.39 -13.21 6.28
C ALA A 4 10.18 -12.19 7.12
N ALA A 5 9.72 -10.92 7.14
CA ALA A 5 10.31 -9.88 7.96
C ALA A 5 10.21 -10.20 9.46
N ALA A 6 9.05 -10.68 9.91
CA ALA A 6 8.84 -11.09 11.31
C ALA A 6 9.76 -12.24 11.70
N VAL A 7 9.92 -13.26 10.85
CA VAL A 7 10.83 -14.39 11.09
C VAL A 7 12.28 -13.93 11.16
N LEU A 8 12.74 -13.06 10.23
CA LEU A 8 14.11 -12.53 10.27
C LEU A 8 14.39 -11.77 11.57
N ARG A 9 13.48 -10.88 11.99
CA ARG A 9 13.62 -10.17 13.27
C ARG A 9 13.62 -11.13 14.48
N ALA A 10 12.72 -12.10 14.48
CA ALA A 10 12.62 -13.08 15.56
C ALA A 10 13.89 -13.93 15.67
N LEU A 11 14.44 -14.41 14.56
CA LEU A 11 15.68 -15.20 14.55
C LEU A 11 16.88 -14.36 14.98
N ASN A 12 16.99 -13.11 14.51
CA ASN A 12 18.04 -12.19 14.96
C ASN A 12 18.03 -12.00 16.48
N ALA A 13 16.85 -11.77 17.05
CA ALA A 13 16.69 -11.61 18.49
C ALA A 13 16.94 -12.92 19.27
N LEU A 14 16.35 -14.04 18.84
CA LEU A 14 16.42 -15.33 19.52
C LEU A 14 17.85 -15.88 19.59
N HIS A 15 18.59 -15.73 18.51
CA HIS A 15 19.97 -16.22 18.41
C HIS A 15 21.02 -15.16 18.77
N THR A 16 20.60 -13.98 19.19
CA THR A 16 21.49 -12.84 19.52
C THR A 16 22.52 -12.61 18.39
N ALA A 17 22.06 -12.73 17.12
CA ALA A 17 22.96 -12.68 15.98
C ALA A 17 23.57 -11.28 15.75
N GLY A 18 22.99 -10.23 16.34
CA GLY A 18 23.51 -8.86 16.32
C GLY A 18 23.47 -8.20 14.95
N LEU A 19 22.64 -8.69 14.04
CA LEU A 19 22.49 -8.10 12.72
C LEU A 19 21.79 -6.74 12.81
N THR A 20 22.30 -5.78 12.06
CA THR A 20 21.69 -4.45 11.88
C THR A 20 20.43 -4.53 11.01
N ASP A 21 19.61 -3.49 11.04
CA ASP A 21 18.43 -3.42 10.17
C ASP A 21 18.82 -3.42 8.68
N ASP A 22 19.96 -2.85 8.30
CA ASP A 22 20.46 -2.87 6.92
C ASP A 22 20.83 -4.29 6.49
N GLU A 23 21.56 -5.04 7.32
CA GLU A 23 21.90 -6.44 7.04
C GLU A 23 20.65 -7.32 6.95
N LEU A 24 19.65 -7.09 7.82
CA LEU A 24 18.37 -7.78 7.72
C LEU A 24 17.62 -7.43 6.42
N CYS A 25 17.68 -6.16 5.98
CA CYS A 25 17.08 -5.73 4.71
C CYS A 25 17.79 -6.39 3.51
N GLU A 26 19.11 -6.49 3.50
CA GLU A 26 19.85 -7.19 2.45
C GLU A 26 19.48 -8.69 2.37
N MET A 27 19.30 -9.33 3.54
CA MET A 27 18.81 -10.71 3.59
C MET A 27 17.36 -10.80 3.13
N GLY A 28 16.52 -9.85 3.56
CA GLY A 28 15.12 -9.76 3.25
C GLY A 28 14.87 -9.60 1.75
N LEU A 29 15.67 -8.78 1.07
CA LEU A 29 15.57 -8.57 -0.37
C LEU A 29 15.71 -9.87 -1.18
N LYS A 30 16.53 -10.83 -0.71
CA LYS A 30 16.68 -12.15 -1.34
C LYS A 30 15.43 -13.03 -1.20
N LEU A 31 14.54 -12.70 -0.25
CA LEU A 31 13.28 -13.41 -0.02
C LEU A 31 12.11 -12.73 -0.78
N GLY A 32 12.19 -11.43 -1.02
CA GLY A 32 11.20 -10.69 -1.76
C GLY A 32 11.39 -9.17 -1.67
N ALA A 33 11.03 -8.46 -2.72
CA ALA A 33 11.24 -7.00 -2.85
C ALA A 33 10.60 -6.18 -1.73
N ASP A 34 9.42 -6.58 -1.22
CA ASP A 34 8.72 -5.86 -0.14
C ASP A 34 9.23 -6.20 1.28
N VAL A 35 10.12 -7.20 1.44
CA VAL A 35 10.58 -7.60 2.78
C VAL A 35 11.38 -6.51 3.47
N PRO A 36 12.27 -5.76 2.77
CA PRO A 36 12.96 -4.61 3.37
C PRO A 36 12.00 -3.54 3.91
N PHE A 37 10.92 -3.21 3.19
CA PHE A 37 9.89 -2.30 3.67
C PHE A 37 9.23 -2.83 4.96
N CYS A 38 8.86 -4.11 4.98
CA CYS A 38 8.27 -4.73 6.18
C CYS A 38 9.24 -4.79 7.38
N LEU A 39 10.54 -4.80 7.12
CA LEU A 39 11.57 -4.71 8.16
C LEU A 39 11.70 -3.27 8.70
N ARG A 40 11.72 -2.26 7.85
CA ARG A 40 11.89 -0.87 8.27
C ARG A 40 10.61 -0.29 8.88
N GLY A 41 9.46 -0.54 8.26
CA GLY A 41 8.18 0.06 8.65
C GLY A 41 8.11 1.56 8.35
N GLY A 42 7.06 2.22 8.85
CA GLY A 42 6.84 3.65 8.62
C GLY A 42 6.27 3.96 7.23
N THR A 43 6.30 5.24 6.85
CA THR A 43 5.91 5.71 5.52
C THR A 43 7.15 5.86 4.66
N MET A 44 7.17 5.25 3.48
CA MET A 44 8.35 5.22 2.63
C MET A 44 8.02 5.43 1.17
N LEU A 45 8.92 6.12 0.47
CA LEU A 45 9.01 6.08 -0.98
C LEU A 45 9.84 4.85 -1.37
N ALA A 46 9.26 3.94 -2.13
CA ALA A 46 9.93 2.77 -2.69
C ALA A 46 10.16 2.98 -4.19
N GLN A 47 11.40 2.77 -4.64
CA GLN A 47 11.84 2.91 -6.03
C GLN A 47 12.53 1.62 -6.48
N GLY A 48 12.97 1.58 -7.75
CA GLY A 48 13.52 0.35 -8.32
C GLY A 48 12.46 -0.73 -8.47
N ILE A 49 12.72 -1.94 -7.95
CA ILE A 49 11.73 -3.02 -7.83
C ILE A 49 11.03 -3.01 -6.45
N GLY A 50 11.25 -1.96 -5.64
CA GLY A 50 10.72 -1.80 -4.28
C GLY A 50 11.79 -1.83 -3.18
N GLU A 51 13.06 -1.98 -3.53
CA GLU A 51 14.19 -2.10 -2.61
C GLU A 51 14.84 -0.75 -2.22
N GLU A 52 14.74 0.25 -3.09
CA GLU A 52 15.29 1.58 -2.82
C GLU A 52 14.30 2.36 -1.96
N LEU A 53 14.49 2.30 -0.64
CA LEU A 53 13.57 2.86 0.34
C LEU A 53 14.08 4.20 0.88
N SER A 54 13.26 5.23 0.76
CA SER A 54 13.48 6.55 1.39
C SER A 54 12.39 6.82 2.43
N LEU A 55 12.80 7.13 3.66
CA LEU A 55 11.86 7.44 4.74
C LEU A 55 11.16 8.77 4.44
N LEU A 56 9.85 8.77 4.58
CA LEU A 56 8.99 9.95 4.50
C LEU A 56 8.41 10.27 5.88
N PRO A 57 7.86 11.47 6.08
CA PRO A 57 7.07 11.78 7.26
C PRO A 57 5.91 10.79 7.43
N ASP A 58 5.56 10.52 8.69
CA ASP A 58 4.48 9.60 8.99
C ASP A 58 3.16 10.07 8.38
N MET A 59 2.39 9.09 7.90
CA MET A 59 1.02 9.31 7.45
C MET A 59 0.21 9.99 8.58
N PRO A 60 -0.52 11.07 8.31
CA PRO A 60 -1.44 11.65 9.29
C PRO A 60 -2.38 10.58 9.86
N HIS A 61 -2.71 10.72 11.15
CA HIS A 61 -3.56 9.72 11.81
C HIS A 61 -4.91 9.60 11.11
N CYS A 62 -5.27 8.36 10.74
CA CYS A 62 -6.54 8.04 10.13
C CYS A 62 -6.98 6.62 10.51
N TRP A 63 -8.24 6.30 10.23
CA TRP A 63 -8.80 4.97 10.33
C TRP A 63 -8.83 4.33 8.95
N VAL A 64 -8.47 3.04 8.88
CA VAL A 64 -8.42 2.30 7.62
C VAL A 64 -9.41 1.15 7.66
N VAL A 65 -10.32 1.11 6.68
CA VAL A 65 -11.21 -0.03 6.45
C VAL A 65 -10.68 -0.81 5.26
N LEU A 66 -10.44 -2.10 5.46
CA LEU A 66 -9.95 -3.01 4.41
C LEU A 66 -11.11 -3.91 3.93
N CYS A 67 -11.29 -4.01 2.64
CA CYS A 67 -12.22 -4.93 2.02
C CYS A 67 -11.49 -5.80 0.99
N LYS A 68 -11.44 -7.12 1.24
CA LYS A 68 -10.82 -8.08 0.32
C LYS A 68 -11.89 -9.02 -0.24
N PRO A 69 -12.24 -8.91 -1.52
CA PRO A 69 -13.17 -9.84 -2.14
C PRO A 69 -12.57 -11.26 -2.24
N PRO A 70 -13.43 -12.31 -2.35
CA PRO A 70 -13.02 -13.71 -2.26
C PRO A 70 -12.42 -14.27 -3.56
N PHE A 71 -11.59 -13.49 -4.24
CA PHE A 71 -10.83 -13.93 -5.41
C PHE A 71 -9.38 -13.47 -5.33
N ALA A 72 -8.49 -14.14 -6.06
CA ALA A 72 -7.11 -13.73 -6.19
C ALA A 72 -6.87 -12.98 -7.50
N VAL A 73 -5.91 -12.08 -7.49
CA VAL A 73 -5.39 -11.39 -8.67
C VAL A 73 -3.91 -11.74 -8.79
N PRO A 74 -3.49 -12.46 -9.86
CA PRO A 74 -2.09 -12.80 -10.05
C PRO A 74 -1.30 -11.53 -10.42
N THR A 75 -0.43 -11.08 -9.54
CA THR A 75 0.36 -9.85 -9.71
C THR A 75 1.15 -9.84 -11.03
N LYS A 76 1.70 -11.00 -11.43
CA LYS A 76 2.44 -11.13 -12.69
C LYS A 76 1.59 -10.78 -13.91
N GLU A 77 0.32 -11.18 -13.93
CA GLU A 77 -0.59 -10.89 -15.04
C GLU A 77 -0.89 -9.39 -15.11
N VAL A 78 -1.07 -8.73 -13.95
CA VAL A 78 -1.31 -7.28 -13.89
C VAL A 78 -0.13 -6.49 -14.44
N TYR A 79 1.11 -6.87 -14.11
CA TYR A 79 2.31 -6.24 -14.67
C TYR A 79 2.40 -6.43 -16.20
N GLN A 80 2.15 -7.64 -16.71
CA GLN A 80 2.16 -7.91 -18.16
C GLN A 80 1.11 -7.09 -18.91
N GLU A 81 -0.04 -6.85 -18.30
CA GLU A 81 -1.11 -6.08 -18.91
C GLU A 81 -0.84 -4.58 -18.87
N ILE A 82 -0.30 -4.08 -17.77
CA ILE A 82 0.03 -2.65 -17.63
C ILE A 82 1.07 -2.22 -18.67
N ASP A 83 2.00 -3.12 -19.03
CA ASP A 83 2.99 -2.88 -20.08
C ASP A 83 2.37 -2.78 -21.49
N SER A 84 1.12 -3.22 -21.65
CA SER A 84 0.41 -3.25 -22.94
C SER A 84 -0.67 -2.17 -23.10
N VAL A 85 -0.89 -1.35 -22.06
CA VAL A 85 -1.88 -0.27 -22.07
C VAL A 85 -1.21 1.10 -21.95
N ASP A 86 -1.75 2.09 -22.65
CA ASP A 86 -1.31 3.48 -22.48
C ASP A 86 -1.83 4.02 -21.13
N ILE A 87 -0.90 4.34 -20.23
CA ILE A 87 -1.21 4.96 -18.96
C ILE A 87 -1.37 6.47 -19.19
N LEU A 88 -2.62 6.93 -19.20
CA LEU A 88 -2.93 8.34 -19.47
C LEU A 88 -2.60 9.27 -18.30
N GLU A 89 -2.68 8.76 -17.08
CA GLU A 89 -2.42 9.54 -15.86
C GLU A 89 -1.40 8.81 -14.98
N HIS A 90 -0.33 9.51 -14.64
CA HIS A 90 0.69 9.01 -13.71
C HIS A 90 0.45 9.57 -12.31
N PRO A 91 0.75 8.80 -11.23
CA PRO A 91 0.67 9.29 -9.86
C PRO A 91 1.53 10.55 -9.64
N ASP A 92 0.97 11.56 -9.00
CA ASP A 92 1.74 12.73 -8.56
C ASP A 92 2.45 12.44 -7.23
N ASN A 93 3.57 11.75 -7.32
CA ASN A 93 4.38 11.42 -6.14
C ASN A 93 4.92 12.67 -5.44
N LYS A 94 5.15 13.78 -6.17
CA LYS A 94 5.64 15.03 -5.56
C LYS A 94 4.56 15.69 -4.73
N GLY A 95 3.33 15.74 -5.24
CA GLY A 95 2.17 16.22 -4.50
C GLY A 95 1.90 15.38 -3.26
N MET A 96 1.96 14.05 -3.37
CA MET A 96 1.82 13.13 -2.24
C MET A 96 2.89 13.38 -1.16
N MET A 97 4.17 13.49 -1.55
CA MET A 97 5.26 13.78 -0.60
C MET A 97 5.08 15.14 0.07
N ALA A 98 4.68 16.17 -0.68
CA ALA A 98 4.43 17.50 -0.11
C ALA A 98 3.26 17.49 0.89
N ALA A 99 2.20 16.73 0.62
CA ALA A 99 1.08 16.56 1.55
C ALA A 99 1.52 15.85 2.84
N LEU A 100 2.36 14.81 2.74
CA LEU A 100 2.95 14.13 3.91
C LEU A 100 3.84 15.06 4.72
N ASP A 101 4.71 15.84 4.07
CA ASP A 101 5.60 16.82 4.74
C ASP A 101 4.82 17.87 5.54
N GLN A 102 3.62 18.24 5.07
CA GLN A 102 2.76 19.21 5.73
C GLN A 102 1.80 18.58 6.75
N GLY A 103 1.75 17.26 6.84
CA GLY A 103 0.74 16.56 7.63
C GLY A 103 -0.69 16.79 7.11
N ASP A 104 -0.82 17.08 5.81
CA ASP A 104 -2.09 17.38 5.14
C ASP A 104 -2.81 16.07 4.77
N TYR A 105 -3.71 15.63 5.63
CA TYR A 105 -4.51 14.42 5.42
C TYR A 105 -5.41 14.52 4.18
N GLU A 106 -6.04 15.67 3.94
CA GLU A 106 -6.91 15.87 2.78
C GLU A 106 -6.11 15.81 1.48
N GLY A 107 -4.92 16.43 1.47
CA GLY A 107 -3.98 16.35 0.37
C GLY A 107 -3.54 14.91 0.10
N VAL A 108 -3.20 14.13 1.14
CA VAL A 108 -2.87 12.70 0.99
C VAL A 108 -4.03 11.95 0.34
N CYS A 109 -5.27 12.16 0.79
CA CYS A 109 -6.44 11.53 0.19
C CYS A 109 -6.64 11.93 -1.28
N ALA A 110 -6.36 13.19 -1.63
CA ALA A 110 -6.50 13.70 -2.99
C ALA A 110 -5.45 13.14 -3.96
N TYR A 111 -4.24 12.84 -3.48
CA TYR A 111 -3.15 12.27 -4.28
C TYR A 111 -3.14 10.75 -4.33
N LEU A 112 -4.11 10.05 -3.72
CA LEU A 112 -4.22 8.59 -3.82
C LEU A 112 -4.35 8.17 -5.28
N SER A 113 -3.43 7.34 -5.75
CA SER A 113 -3.43 6.84 -7.12
C SER A 113 -2.80 5.45 -7.20
N ASN A 114 -3.30 4.61 -8.09
CA ASN A 114 -2.75 3.29 -8.37
C ASN A 114 -2.98 2.90 -9.83
N VAL A 115 -1.93 2.96 -10.64
CA VAL A 115 -2.01 2.62 -12.06
C VAL A 115 -2.43 1.17 -12.32
N MET A 116 -2.14 0.24 -11.40
CA MET A 116 -2.57 -1.17 -11.52
C MET A 116 -4.10 -1.32 -11.43
N GLU A 117 -4.77 -0.36 -10.78
CA GLU A 117 -6.23 -0.38 -10.64
C GLU A 117 -6.92 -0.26 -12.01
N THR A 118 -6.34 0.49 -12.95
CA THR A 118 -6.91 0.65 -14.30
C THR A 118 -7.09 -0.70 -15.01
N VAL A 119 -6.15 -1.61 -14.84
CA VAL A 119 -6.19 -2.95 -15.43
C VAL A 119 -7.08 -3.88 -14.61
N THR A 120 -6.89 -3.91 -13.30
CA THR A 120 -7.60 -4.85 -12.42
C THR A 120 -9.08 -4.51 -12.34
N ALA A 121 -9.47 -3.24 -12.18
CA ALA A 121 -10.87 -2.82 -12.08
C ALA A 121 -11.63 -3.03 -13.39
N ALA A 122 -10.98 -2.89 -14.54
CA ALA A 122 -11.60 -3.18 -15.84
C ALA A 122 -12.09 -4.64 -15.95
N LYS A 123 -11.40 -5.58 -15.29
CA LYS A 123 -11.74 -7.01 -15.30
C LYS A 123 -12.57 -7.44 -14.07
N ARG A 124 -12.54 -6.68 -13.01
CA ARG A 124 -13.11 -7.01 -11.71
C ARG A 124 -14.01 -5.87 -11.20
N ARG A 125 -15.23 -5.82 -11.72
CA ARG A 125 -16.22 -4.79 -11.36
C ARG A 125 -16.38 -4.58 -9.85
N GLN A 126 -16.19 -5.65 -9.05
CA GLN A 126 -16.26 -5.59 -7.60
C GLN A 126 -15.29 -4.59 -6.97
N ILE A 127 -14.13 -4.31 -7.62
CA ILE A 127 -13.19 -3.29 -7.13
C ILE A 127 -13.87 -1.92 -7.10
N GLY A 128 -14.50 -1.52 -8.22
CA GLY A 128 -15.25 -0.26 -8.29
C GLY A 128 -16.45 -0.22 -7.35
N GLU A 129 -17.19 -1.33 -7.24
CA GLU A 129 -18.34 -1.43 -6.32
C GLU A 129 -17.93 -1.25 -4.86
N ILE A 130 -16.79 -1.85 -4.43
CA ILE A 130 -16.27 -1.68 -3.07
C ILE A 130 -15.81 -0.23 -2.85
N LYS A 131 -15.10 0.38 -3.82
CA LYS A 131 -14.69 1.79 -3.72
C LYS A 131 -15.89 2.71 -3.56
N SER A 132 -16.92 2.53 -4.38
CA SER A 132 -18.16 3.30 -4.29
C SER A 132 -18.85 3.11 -2.95
N PHE A 133 -18.96 1.86 -2.48
CA PHE A 133 -19.54 1.55 -1.17
C PHE A 133 -18.79 2.26 -0.03
N LEU A 134 -17.46 2.21 -0.01
CA LEU A 134 -16.67 2.87 1.03
C LEU A 134 -16.83 4.40 0.98
N ALA A 135 -16.83 4.99 -0.23
CA ALA A 135 -17.04 6.42 -0.42
C ALA A 135 -18.45 6.87 0.04
N GLU A 136 -19.50 6.14 -0.34
CA GLU A 136 -20.89 6.40 0.09
C GLU A 136 -21.07 6.27 1.60
N ASN A 137 -20.22 5.46 2.28
CA ASN A 137 -20.20 5.34 3.72
C ASN A 137 -19.18 6.28 4.40
N GLY A 138 -18.74 7.30 3.68
CA GLY A 138 -17.99 8.43 4.23
C GLY A 138 -16.48 8.23 4.31
N ALA A 139 -15.90 7.37 3.46
CA ALA A 139 -14.46 7.35 3.27
C ALA A 139 -13.99 8.66 2.63
N ASP A 140 -12.93 9.25 3.17
CA ASP A 140 -12.32 10.49 2.67
C ASP A 140 -11.44 10.20 1.42
N GLY A 141 -10.95 8.96 1.28
CA GLY A 141 -10.24 8.47 0.11
C GLY A 141 -10.38 6.95 -0.01
N THR A 142 -10.43 6.43 -1.23
CA THR A 142 -10.52 4.98 -1.50
C THR A 142 -9.57 4.56 -2.59
N LEU A 143 -8.88 3.44 -2.41
CA LEU A 143 -7.95 2.93 -3.42
C LEU A 143 -7.80 1.41 -3.33
N MET A 144 -7.46 0.78 -4.45
CA MET A 144 -7.02 -0.60 -4.49
C MET A 144 -5.55 -0.70 -4.04
N SER A 145 -5.22 -1.66 -3.18
CA SER A 145 -3.86 -1.90 -2.69
C SER A 145 -3.07 -2.78 -3.67
N GLY A 146 -1.97 -2.25 -4.20
CA GLY A 146 -1.07 -2.96 -5.10
C GLY A 146 -1.79 -3.49 -6.34
N SER A 147 -1.54 -4.75 -6.72
CA SER A 147 -2.24 -5.41 -7.83
C SER A 147 -3.69 -5.79 -7.51
N GLY A 148 -4.13 -5.57 -6.27
CA GLY A 148 -5.43 -5.98 -5.77
C GLY A 148 -5.46 -7.43 -5.24
N PRO A 149 -6.64 -7.96 -4.92
CA PRO A 149 -7.96 -7.34 -5.05
C PRO A 149 -8.38 -6.51 -3.82
N THR A 150 -7.51 -6.35 -2.82
CA THR A 150 -7.84 -5.60 -1.60
C THR A 150 -8.08 -4.14 -1.95
N VAL A 151 -9.19 -3.58 -1.47
CA VAL A 151 -9.52 -2.16 -1.51
C VAL A 151 -9.50 -1.63 -0.10
N TYR A 152 -9.03 -0.40 0.08
CA TYR A 152 -9.10 0.28 1.36
C TYR A 152 -9.81 1.63 1.26
N GLY A 153 -10.41 2.04 2.37
CA GLY A 153 -10.92 3.37 2.58
C GLY A 153 -10.24 4.04 3.76
N LEU A 154 -9.89 5.31 3.61
CA LEU A 154 -9.33 6.16 4.65
C LEU A 154 -10.44 6.99 5.28
N PHE A 155 -10.42 7.15 6.59
CA PHE A 155 -11.43 7.87 7.34
C PHE A 155 -10.75 8.75 8.41
N SER A 156 -11.12 10.00 8.49
CA SER A 156 -10.72 10.89 9.58
C SER A 156 -11.55 10.68 10.85
N ASP A 157 -12.68 9.97 10.75
CA ASP A 157 -13.61 9.70 11.86
C ASP A 157 -13.77 8.20 12.12
N GLU A 158 -13.55 7.78 13.38
CA GLU A 158 -13.62 6.38 13.79
C GLU A 158 -15.02 5.78 13.64
N SER A 159 -16.06 6.56 13.93
CA SER A 159 -17.44 6.05 13.92
C SER A 159 -17.92 5.77 12.49
N ARG A 160 -17.51 6.61 11.53
CA ARG A 160 -17.73 6.35 10.10
C ARG A 160 -16.99 5.10 9.64
N ALA A 161 -15.70 4.96 10.02
CA ALA A 161 -14.93 3.77 9.69
C ALA A 161 -15.58 2.48 10.25
N LYS A 162 -16.01 2.48 11.50
CA LYS A 162 -16.71 1.36 12.14
C LYS A 162 -18.06 1.04 11.47
N THR A 163 -18.75 2.04 10.94
CA THR A 163 -20.00 1.85 10.22
C THR A 163 -19.77 1.22 8.86
N ALA A 164 -18.76 1.71 8.11
CA ALA A 164 -18.39 1.16 6.81
C ALA A 164 -17.82 -0.27 6.88
N ALA A 165 -17.29 -0.69 8.04
CA ALA A 165 -16.72 -2.02 8.25
C ALA A 165 -17.75 -3.11 8.60
N LYS A 166 -19.04 -2.78 8.74
CA LYS A 166 -20.15 -3.73 9.08
C LYS A 166 -20.83 -4.26 7.83
#